data_b62287fbfa9d19b207d120092a6a6ba7
#
_entry.id   b62287fbfa9d19b207d120092a6a6ba7
#
_cell.length_a   1.000
_cell.length_b   1.000
_cell.length_c   1.000
_cell.angle_alpha   90.00
_cell.angle_beta   90.00
_cell.angle_gamma   90.00
#
_symmetry.space_group_name_H-M   'P 1'
#
loop_
_entity.id
_entity.type
_entity.pdbx_description
1 polymer ?
#
loop_
_entity_poly.entity_id
_entity_poly.type
_entity_poly.pdbx_seq_one_letter_code
_entity_poly.pdbx_strand_id
1 'polypeptide(L)'
;EIQPIAAPILDDSHKLTPKSSIEFRRVGVPQAMYYRDLFAHRLGTTSASEHFVLLLDGRVAGVVGFGSAFSRTFQQRQDGRAYMTEMYGFTAPSERYPRLNRLLMMLICSQQMHALWRPRETPVQRYAGISTTCLCQHPELKINRGILKLVSRERQKNALWKLSYTAEWRKETFAEALQRWLKTHGSEKQSRLK
;
A
#
# COMPACT_ATOMS: atom_id res chain seq x y z
N GLU A 1 20.89 -4.02 -6.19
CA GLU A 1 21.45 -4.56 -4.93
C GLU A 1 20.55 -4.18 -3.78
N ILE A 2 20.20 -5.13 -2.91
CA ILE A 2 19.32 -4.90 -1.77
C ILE A 2 20.21 -4.48 -0.60
N GLN A 3 20.12 -3.21 -0.20
CA GLN A 3 20.88 -2.70 0.92
C GLN A 3 20.00 -2.59 2.16
N PRO A 4 20.49 -2.94 3.37
CA PRO A 4 19.77 -2.70 4.60
C PRO A 4 19.49 -1.21 4.80
N ILE A 5 18.31 -0.88 5.32
CA ILE A 5 17.94 0.49 5.67
C ILE A 5 18.27 0.70 7.14
N ALA A 6 19.19 1.60 7.43
CA ALA A 6 19.47 2.10 8.76
C ALA A 6 18.88 3.51 8.90
N ALA A 7 17.57 3.61 9.07
CA ALA A 7 16.85 4.87 9.19
C ALA A 7 15.93 4.84 10.41
N PRO A 8 15.74 5.98 11.09
CA PRO A 8 14.81 6.06 12.21
C PRO A 8 13.37 5.83 11.73
N ILE A 9 12.52 5.34 12.62
CA ILE A 9 11.09 5.20 12.34
C ILE A 9 10.44 6.59 12.41
N LEU A 10 9.45 6.81 11.55
CA LEU A 10 8.62 8.01 11.62
C LEU A 10 7.86 8.01 12.95
N ASP A 11 7.99 9.08 13.70
CA ASP A 11 7.34 9.30 14.99
C ASP A 11 6.51 10.59 14.98
N ASP A 12 5.75 10.81 16.04
CA ASP A 12 4.85 11.96 16.15
C ASP A 12 5.56 13.31 16.35
N SER A 13 6.86 13.33 16.61
CA SER A 13 7.65 14.56 16.67
C SER A 13 7.91 15.15 15.28
N HIS A 14 7.92 14.29 14.24
CA HIS A 14 8.20 14.69 12.87
C HIS A 14 6.95 15.24 12.16
N LYS A 15 7.05 16.45 11.61
CA LYS A 15 5.96 17.10 10.87
C LYS A 15 6.14 16.95 9.38
N LEU A 16 5.22 16.23 8.74
CA LEU A 16 5.15 16.13 7.29
C LEU A 16 4.63 17.44 6.68
N THR A 17 5.23 17.85 5.59
CA THR A 17 4.88 19.04 4.82
C THR A 17 4.63 18.68 3.35
N PRO A 18 4.04 19.57 2.54
CA PRO A 18 3.93 19.35 1.09
C PRO A 18 5.27 19.18 0.37
N LYS A 19 6.39 19.53 1.02
CA LYS A 19 7.76 19.40 0.50
C LYS A 19 8.50 18.18 1.06
N SER A 20 7.87 17.39 1.93
CA SER A 20 8.48 16.18 2.49
C SER A 20 8.90 15.23 1.38
N SER A 21 10.10 14.68 1.49
CA SER A 21 10.61 13.71 0.53
C SER A 21 9.92 12.36 0.69
N ILE A 22 9.71 11.68 -0.42
CA ILE A 22 9.05 10.36 -0.47
C ILE A 22 9.92 9.42 -1.27
N GLU A 23 10.28 8.30 -0.68
CA GLU A 23 11.07 7.27 -1.33
C GLU A 23 10.50 5.89 -1.02
N PHE A 24 10.38 5.03 -2.03
CA PHE A 24 10.22 3.59 -1.86
C PHE A 24 11.54 2.90 -2.10
N ARG A 25 12.04 2.21 -1.10
CA ARG A 25 13.29 1.46 -1.19
C ARG A 25 13.03 -0.03 -1.12
N ARG A 26 13.55 -0.75 -2.11
CA ARG A 26 13.46 -2.21 -2.14
C ARG A 26 14.31 -2.80 -1.03
N VAL A 27 13.74 -3.77 -0.30
CA VAL A 27 14.41 -4.45 0.82
C VAL A 27 14.29 -5.97 0.71
N GLY A 28 15.19 -6.67 1.38
CA GLY A 28 15.11 -8.13 1.50
C GLY A 28 14.02 -8.57 2.48
N VAL A 29 13.63 -9.84 2.38
CA VAL A 29 12.60 -10.46 3.25
C VAL A 29 12.87 -10.24 4.74
N PRO A 30 14.09 -10.44 5.28
CA PRO A 30 14.32 -10.28 6.73
C PRO A 30 13.99 -8.87 7.22
N GLN A 31 14.38 -7.84 6.47
CA GLN A 31 14.12 -6.46 6.84
C GLN A 31 12.64 -6.09 6.67
N ALA A 32 12.00 -6.56 5.61
CA ALA A 32 10.56 -6.38 5.41
C ALA A 32 9.75 -7.00 6.55
N MET A 33 10.12 -8.21 6.98
CA MET A 33 9.46 -8.90 8.10
C MET A 33 9.68 -8.16 9.42
N TYR A 34 10.88 -7.64 9.65
CA TYR A 34 11.15 -6.83 10.84
C TYR A 34 10.18 -5.63 10.95
N TYR A 35 10.05 -4.82 9.90
CA TYR A 35 9.13 -3.67 9.93
C TYR A 35 7.65 -4.10 9.96
N ARG A 36 7.31 -5.18 9.27
CA ARG A 36 5.96 -5.73 9.30
C ARG A 36 5.55 -6.15 10.71
N ASP A 37 6.42 -6.90 11.40
CA ASP A 37 6.15 -7.34 12.77
C ASP A 37 6.09 -6.17 13.75
N LEU A 38 6.92 -5.15 13.52
CA LEU A 38 6.95 -3.95 14.34
C LEU A 38 5.66 -3.12 14.18
N PHE A 39 5.11 -3.01 12.96
CA PHE A 39 3.95 -2.16 12.67
C PHE A 39 2.61 -2.90 12.80
N ALA A 40 2.58 -4.20 12.64
CA ALA A 40 1.36 -5.00 12.54
C ALA A 40 1.19 -6.07 13.63
N HIS A 41 2.03 -6.09 14.65
CA HIS A 41 1.95 -7.04 15.75
C HIS A 41 1.89 -8.52 15.33
N ARG A 42 2.99 -9.05 14.78
CA ARG A 42 3.21 -10.49 14.51
C ARG A 42 2.15 -11.13 13.60
N LEU A 43 2.22 -10.80 12.35
CA LEU A 43 1.54 -11.57 11.32
C LEU A 43 2.45 -12.71 10.84
N GLY A 44 1.90 -13.88 10.58
CA GLY A 44 2.65 -15.03 10.04
C GLY A 44 3.44 -14.72 8.75
N THR A 45 4.05 -15.71 8.13
CA THR A 45 4.81 -15.57 6.87
C THR A 45 3.94 -14.98 5.76
N THR A 46 4.59 -14.31 4.81
CA THR A 46 3.92 -13.75 3.62
C THR A 46 4.38 -14.45 2.36
N SER A 47 3.50 -14.52 1.38
CA SER A 47 3.81 -14.99 0.02
C SER A 47 4.22 -13.85 -0.93
N ALA A 48 4.45 -12.65 -0.43
CA ALA A 48 4.95 -11.55 -1.24
C ALA A 48 6.36 -11.86 -1.76
N SER A 49 6.59 -11.55 -3.04
CA SER A 49 7.88 -11.75 -3.71
C SER A 49 8.74 -10.50 -3.75
N GLU A 50 8.13 -9.34 -3.61
CA GLU A 50 8.79 -8.04 -3.65
C GLU A 50 8.39 -7.22 -2.43
N HIS A 51 9.37 -6.60 -1.80
CA HIS A 51 9.17 -5.84 -0.58
C HIS A 51 9.77 -4.45 -0.70
N PHE A 52 9.01 -3.46 -0.26
CA PHE A 52 9.47 -2.06 -0.22
C PHE A 52 9.20 -1.46 1.15
N VAL A 53 10.11 -0.60 1.55
CA VAL A 53 9.95 0.30 2.70
C VAL A 53 9.65 1.69 2.17
N LEU A 54 8.62 2.33 2.72
CA LEU A 54 8.32 3.73 2.49
C LEU A 54 9.12 4.58 3.45
N LEU A 55 9.89 5.50 2.89
CA LEU A 55 10.60 6.55 3.64
C LEU A 55 9.91 7.89 3.40
N LEU A 56 9.62 8.61 4.48
CA LEU A 56 9.17 10.00 4.47
C LEU A 56 10.23 10.84 5.20
N ASP A 57 10.81 11.80 4.50
CA ASP A 57 11.94 12.60 5.00
C ASP A 57 13.08 11.75 5.58
N GLY A 58 13.39 10.62 4.91
CA GLY A 58 14.41 9.68 5.35
C GLY A 58 14.04 8.82 6.56
N ARG A 59 12.79 8.88 7.05
CA ARG A 59 12.27 8.07 8.17
C ARG A 59 11.37 6.95 7.67
N VAL A 60 11.49 5.77 8.26
CA VAL A 60 10.67 4.62 7.89
C VAL A 60 9.23 4.86 8.32
N ALA A 61 8.36 5.05 7.35
CA ALA A 61 6.94 5.34 7.56
C ALA A 61 6.03 4.15 7.27
N GLY A 62 6.49 3.17 6.50
CA GLY A 62 5.68 2.01 6.17
C GLY A 62 6.46 0.91 5.47
N VAL A 63 5.82 -0.23 5.34
CA VAL A 63 6.31 -1.40 4.60
C VAL A 63 5.18 -1.97 3.76
N VAL A 64 5.49 -2.39 2.55
CA VAL A 64 4.53 -3.00 1.64
C VAL A 64 5.16 -4.17 0.90
N GLY A 65 4.39 -5.24 0.73
CA GLY A 65 4.79 -6.42 -0.02
C GLY A 65 3.84 -6.69 -1.18
N PHE A 66 4.43 -6.99 -2.33
CA PHE A 66 3.71 -7.33 -3.54
C PHE A 66 3.98 -8.76 -3.96
N GLY A 67 2.95 -9.42 -4.48
CA GLY A 67 3.04 -10.71 -5.14
C GLY A 67 2.66 -10.58 -6.61
N SER A 68 3.21 -11.45 -7.44
CA SER A 68 2.66 -11.64 -8.78
C SER A 68 1.26 -12.21 -8.63
N ALA A 69 0.32 -11.75 -9.44
CA ALA A 69 -1.04 -12.27 -9.45
C ALA A 69 -1.03 -13.74 -9.95
N PHE A 70 -0.76 -14.68 -9.05
CA PHE A 70 -0.76 -16.12 -9.35
C PHE A 70 -2.15 -16.67 -9.66
N SER A 71 -3.20 -15.93 -9.34
CA SER A 71 -4.56 -16.37 -9.61
C SER A 71 -4.98 -15.99 -11.03
N ARG A 72 -4.88 -16.91 -11.97
CA ARG A 72 -5.51 -16.81 -13.29
C ARG A 72 -6.99 -16.39 -13.17
N THR A 73 -7.66 -16.82 -12.12
CA THR A 73 -9.06 -16.48 -11.83
C THR A 73 -9.24 -14.98 -11.56
N PHE A 74 -8.27 -14.35 -10.90
CA PHE A 74 -8.30 -12.91 -10.65
C PHE A 74 -8.03 -12.09 -11.92
N GLN A 75 -7.08 -12.53 -12.73
CA GLN A 75 -6.76 -11.91 -14.03
C GLN A 75 -7.92 -12.03 -15.03
N GLN A 76 -8.60 -13.17 -15.09
CA GLN A 76 -9.70 -13.40 -16.05
C GLN A 76 -10.97 -12.62 -15.70
N ARG A 77 -11.22 -12.34 -14.41
CA ARG A 77 -12.40 -11.58 -13.96
C ARG A 77 -12.27 -10.06 -14.12
N GLN A 78 -11.10 -9.57 -14.50
CA GLN A 78 -10.77 -8.15 -14.56
C GLN A 78 -10.46 -7.70 -16.01
N ASP A 79 -11.35 -7.97 -16.94
CA ASP A 79 -11.25 -7.55 -18.35
C ASP A 79 -9.97 -8.02 -19.06
N GLY A 80 -9.39 -9.14 -18.64
CA GLY A 80 -8.12 -9.65 -19.15
C GLY A 80 -6.88 -8.83 -18.77
N ARG A 81 -7.04 -7.82 -17.88
CA ARG A 81 -5.94 -7.00 -17.40
C ARG A 81 -5.23 -7.64 -16.22
N ALA A 82 -3.91 -7.57 -16.20
CA ALA A 82 -3.11 -7.99 -15.06
C ALA A 82 -3.02 -6.86 -14.02
N TYR A 83 -3.16 -7.21 -12.75
CA TYR A 83 -2.96 -6.30 -11.61
C TYR A 83 -1.88 -6.87 -10.72
N MET A 84 -1.05 -5.98 -10.18
CA MET A 84 -0.11 -6.35 -9.16
C MET A 84 -0.82 -6.49 -7.82
N THR A 85 -0.61 -7.59 -7.12
CA THR A 85 -1.29 -7.84 -5.87
C THR A 85 -0.49 -7.28 -4.69
N GLU A 86 -1.08 -6.31 -4.01
CA GLU A 86 -0.62 -5.91 -2.68
C GLU A 86 -1.01 -7.02 -1.70
N MET A 87 0.00 -7.65 -1.13
CA MET A 87 -0.14 -8.78 -0.21
C MET A 87 -0.26 -8.30 1.25
N TYR A 88 0.38 -7.20 1.55
CA TYR A 88 0.29 -6.48 2.82
C TYR A 88 0.79 -5.04 2.67
N GLY A 89 0.25 -4.15 3.49
CA GLY A 89 0.74 -2.78 3.62
C GLY A 89 0.47 -2.27 5.03
N PHE A 90 1.53 -1.90 5.75
CA PHE A 90 1.46 -1.42 7.12
C PHE A 90 2.30 -0.16 7.27
N THR A 91 1.87 0.72 8.17
CA THR A 91 2.56 1.97 8.46
C THR A 91 2.95 2.06 9.92
N ALA A 92 3.95 2.87 10.21
CA ALA A 92 4.34 3.19 11.55
C ALA A 92 3.13 3.70 12.34
N PRO A 93 2.92 3.24 13.58
CA PRO A 93 1.89 3.78 14.47
C PRO A 93 2.12 5.27 14.69
N SER A 94 1.09 6.08 14.55
CA SER A 94 1.17 7.52 14.76
C SER A 94 -0.17 8.07 15.22
N GLU A 95 -0.16 8.83 16.30
CA GLU A 95 -1.34 9.58 16.75
C GLU A 95 -1.52 10.84 15.91
N ARG A 96 -0.42 11.46 15.48
CA ARG A 96 -0.44 12.62 14.58
C ARG A 96 -1.00 12.27 13.20
N TYR A 97 -0.71 11.07 12.69
CA TYR A 97 -1.08 10.62 11.35
C TYR A 97 -1.87 9.30 11.34
N PRO A 98 -3.06 9.24 11.98
CA PRO A 98 -3.83 8.00 12.13
C PRO A 98 -4.32 7.43 10.79
N ARG A 99 -4.22 8.20 9.70
CA ARG A 99 -4.56 7.78 8.33
C ARG A 99 -3.33 7.58 7.43
N LEU A 100 -2.16 7.32 8.02
CA LEU A 100 -0.90 7.13 7.27
C LEU A 100 -1.00 5.96 6.30
N ASN A 101 -1.68 4.88 6.68
CA ASN A 101 -1.93 3.75 5.77
C ASN A 101 -2.70 4.16 4.51
N ARG A 102 -3.59 5.16 4.61
CA ARG A 102 -4.26 5.69 3.43
C ARG A 102 -3.28 6.41 2.49
N LEU A 103 -2.29 7.12 3.04
CA LEU A 103 -1.21 7.71 2.23
C LEU A 103 -0.42 6.61 1.53
N LEU A 104 -0.01 5.55 2.24
CA LEU A 104 0.68 4.41 1.63
C LEU A 104 -0.12 3.87 0.44
N MET A 105 -1.42 3.64 0.58
CA MET A 105 -2.28 3.16 -0.51
C MET A 105 -2.37 4.14 -1.68
N MET A 106 -2.40 5.45 -1.43
CA MET A 106 -2.37 6.46 -2.49
C MET A 106 -1.06 6.42 -3.28
N LEU A 107 0.06 6.31 -2.57
CA LEU A 107 1.39 6.27 -3.15
C LEU A 107 1.62 5.02 -4.01
N ILE A 108 1.22 3.84 -3.53
CA ILE A 108 1.39 2.60 -4.30
C ILE A 108 0.51 2.54 -5.55
N CYS A 109 -0.57 3.31 -5.63
CA CYS A 109 -1.42 3.41 -6.82
C CYS A 109 -0.95 4.50 -7.81
N SER A 110 0.15 5.20 -7.56
CA SER A 110 0.62 6.31 -8.38
C SER A 110 1.43 5.86 -9.60
N GLN A 111 1.54 6.74 -10.60
CA GLN A 111 2.40 6.49 -11.76
C GLN A 111 3.88 6.37 -11.42
N GLN A 112 4.36 7.01 -10.33
CA GLN A 112 5.75 6.86 -9.91
C GLN A 112 6.03 5.48 -9.33
N MET A 113 5.07 4.88 -8.63
CA MET A 113 5.19 3.48 -8.22
C MET A 113 5.18 2.55 -9.44
N HIS A 114 4.31 2.80 -10.42
CA HIS A 114 4.33 2.07 -11.69
C HIS A 114 5.69 2.14 -12.38
N ALA A 115 6.34 3.32 -12.37
CA ALA A 115 7.66 3.48 -12.95
C ALA A 115 8.74 2.61 -12.28
N LEU A 116 8.63 2.33 -10.99
CA LEU A 116 9.52 1.38 -10.27
C LEU A 116 9.33 -0.07 -10.72
N TRP A 117 8.11 -0.40 -11.20
CA TRP A 117 7.78 -1.74 -11.68
C TRP A 117 8.02 -1.95 -13.16
N ARG A 118 7.92 -0.90 -13.95
CA ARG A 118 8.00 -0.94 -15.41
C ARG A 118 9.19 -1.75 -15.98
N PRO A 119 10.39 -1.69 -15.39
CA PRO A 119 11.53 -2.51 -15.85
C PRO A 119 11.33 -4.01 -15.71
N ARG A 120 10.33 -4.45 -14.97
CA ARG A 120 9.98 -5.87 -14.74
C ARG A 120 8.77 -6.33 -15.52
N GLU A 121 8.10 -5.43 -16.20
CA GLU A 121 7.02 -5.77 -17.12
C GLU A 121 7.62 -6.40 -18.38
N THR A 122 6.99 -7.47 -18.82
CA THR A 122 7.29 -8.07 -20.13
C THR A 122 6.31 -7.51 -21.16
N PRO A 123 6.59 -7.63 -22.47
CA PRO A 123 5.62 -7.25 -23.51
C PRO A 123 4.26 -7.94 -23.36
N VAL A 124 4.25 -9.12 -22.73
CA VAL A 124 3.05 -9.95 -22.53
C VAL A 124 2.39 -9.68 -21.17
N GLN A 125 3.14 -9.14 -20.19
CA GLN A 125 2.67 -8.96 -18.82
C GLN A 125 2.85 -7.51 -18.38
N ARG A 126 1.85 -6.68 -18.71
CA ARG A 126 1.79 -5.30 -18.25
C ARG A 126 0.75 -5.18 -17.15
N TYR A 127 1.11 -4.53 -16.06
CA TYR A 127 0.18 -4.29 -14.97
C TYR A 127 -0.66 -3.03 -15.22
N ALA A 128 -1.99 -3.17 -15.12
CA ALA A 128 -2.92 -2.06 -15.27
C ALA A 128 -3.05 -1.24 -13.97
N GLY A 129 -2.63 -1.80 -12.85
CA GLY A 129 -2.74 -1.18 -11.53
C GLY A 129 -2.44 -2.15 -10.40
N ILE A 130 -2.99 -1.83 -9.23
CA ILE A 130 -2.86 -2.60 -8.00
C ILE A 130 -4.15 -3.33 -7.70
N SER A 131 -4.04 -4.55 -7.18
CA SER A 131 -5.14 -5.30 -6.57
C SER A 131 -4.82 -5.62 -5.12
N THR A 132 -5.84 -5.74 -4.29
CA THR A 132 -5.73 -6.25 -2.92
C THR A 132 -6.98 -6.98 -2.52
N THR A 133 -6.87 -7.82 -1.50
CA THR A 133 -8.01 -8.55 -0.92
C THR A 133 -8.07 -8.36 0.58
N CYS A 134 -9.28 -8.38 1.14
CA CYS A 134 -9.45 -8.53 2.57
C CYS A 134 -10.47 -9.61 2.91
N LEU A 135 -10.29 -10.22 4.07
CA LEU A 135 -11.25 -11.12 4.68
C LEU A 135 -11.98 -10.36 5.79
N CYS A 136 -13.30 -10.33 5.76
CA CYS A 136 -14.10 -9.59 6.73
C CYS A 136 -15.49 -10.22 6.92
N GLN A 137 -16.17 -9.81 7.97
CA GLN A 137 -17.56 -10.21 8.25
C GLN A 137 -18.60 -9.39 7.46
N HIS A 138 -18.18 -8.22 6.95
CA HIS A 138 -19.09 -7.25 6.33
C HIS A 138 -18.87 -7.17 4.81
N PRO A 139 -19.81 -7.69 3.99
CA PRO A 139 -19.65 -7.70 2.52
C PRO A 139 -19.66 -6.31 1.87
N GLU A 140 -20.16 -5.30 2.55
CA GLU A 140 -20.21 -3.90 2.10
C GLU A 140 -19.04 -3.04 2.56
N LEU A 141 -18.04 -3.63 3.25
CA LEU A 141 -16.86 -2.92 3.70
C LEU A 141 -16.16 -2.22 2.53
N LYS A 142 -15.88 -0.95 2.67
CA LYS A 142 -15.19 -0.11 1.68
C LYS A 142 -13.83 0.31 2.19
N ILE A 143 -12.82 -0.52 1.90
CA ILE A 143 -11.44 -0.22 2.24
C ILE A 143 -10.95 0.89 1.31
N ASN A 144 -10.24 1.87 1.87
CA ASN A 144 -9.62 2.97 1.11
C ASN A 144 -10.56 3.59 0.06
N ARG A 145 -11.79 3.94 0.49
CA ARG A 145 -12.80 4.59 -0.35
C ARG A 145 -12.20 5.77 -1.13
N GLY A 146 -12.47 5.81 -2.44
CA GLY A 146 -11.93 6.83 -3.34
C GLY A 146 -10.52 6.54 -3.85
N ILE A 147 -9.87 5.46 -3.38
CA ILE A 147 -8.60 4.96 -3.93
C ILE A 147 -8.85 3.63 -4.63
N LEU A 148 -9.46 2.67 -3.93
CA LEU A 148 -9.75 1.33 -4.43
C LEU A 148 -11.23 1.18 -4.81
N LYS A 149 -11.48 0.39 -5.84
CA LYS A 149 -12.81 -0.02 -6.30
C LYS A 149 -13.04 -1.48 -5.93
N LEU A 150 -14.15 -1.78 -5.26
CA LEU A 150 -14.58 -3.16 -5.01
C LEU A 150 -15.01 -3.81 -6.33
N VAL A 151 -14.44 -4.96 -6.65
CA VAL A 151 -14.69 -5.69 -7.90
C VAL A 151 -15.33 -7.04 -7.71
N SER A 152 -15.09 -7.72 -6.57
CA SER A 152 -15.80 -8.96 -6.27
C SER A 152 -16.02 -9.16 -4.78
N ARG A 153 -17.03 -9.98 -4.49
CA ARG A 153 -17.40 -10.46 -3.14
C ARG A 153 -17.61 -11.95 -3.22
N GLU A 154 -16.86 -12.70 -2.43
CA GLU A 154 -16.94 -14.15 -2.39
C GLU A 154 -17.13 -14.60 -0.93
N ARG A 155 -18.19 -15.36 -0.65
CA ARG A 155 -18.39 -15.95 0.67
C ARG A 155 -17.48 -17.17 0.81
N GLN A 156 -16.67 -17.18 1.86
CA GLN A 156 -15.76 -18.27 2.17
C GLN A 156 -16.44 -19.34 3.03
N LYS A 157 -15.87 -20.54 3.07
CA LYS A 157 -16.40 -21.67 3.87
C LYS A 157 -16.48 -21.37 5.38
N ASN A 158 -15.61 -20.47 5.89
CA ASN A 158 -15.60 -20.02 7.28
C ASN A 158 -16.56 -18.85 7.58
N ALA A 159 -17.56 -18.64 6.72
CA ALA A 159 -18.56 -17.58 6.79
C ALA A 159 -18.00 -16.14 6.63
N LEU A 160 -16.71 -15.96 6.42
CA LEU A 160 -16.13 -14.66 6.08
C LEU A 160 -16.36 -14.32 4.61
N TRP A 161 -16.34 -13.04 4.31
CA TRP A 161 -16.34 -12.52 2.95
C TRP A 161 -14.91 -12.19 2.51
N LYS A 162 -14.51 -12.71 1.36
CA LYS A 162 -13.33 -12.28 0.63
C LYS A 162 -13.75 -11.16 -0.30
N LEU A 163 -13.27 -9.96 -0.03
CA LEU A 163 -13.52 -8.78 -0.85
C LEU A 163 -12.26 -8.48 -1.67
N SER A 164 -12.43 -8.35 -2.97
CA SER A 164 -11.33 -8.02 -3.89
C SER A 164 -11.49 -6.60 -4.41
N TYR A 165 -10.40 -5.86 -4.37
CA TYR A 165 -10.36 -4.47 -4.77
C TYR A 165 -9.28 -4.25 -5.83
N THR A 166 -9.49 -3.27 -6.71
CA THR A 166 -8.49 -2.81 -7.67
C THR A 166 -8.42 -1.30 -7.72
N ALA A 167 -7.26 -0.82 -8.16
CA ALA A 167 -7.08 0.56 -8.61
C ALA A 167 -6.18 0.56 -9.84
N GLU A 168 -6.57 1.29 -10.88
CA GLU A 168 -5.68 1.58 -12.01
C GLU A 168 -4.59 2.57 -11.58
N TRP A 169 -3.46 2.56 -12.30
CA TRP A 169 -2.39 3.52 -12.08
C TRP A 169 -2.91 4.95 -12.25
N ARG A 170 -2.71 5.76 -11.23
CA ARG A 170 -3.13 7.17 -11.24
C ARG A 170 -2.03 8.03 -11.85
N LYS A 171 -2.42 8.99 -12.68
CA LYS A 171 -1.54 10.03 -13.21
C LYS A 171 -1.14 11.05 -12.12
N GLU A 172 -0.78 10.58 -10.96
CA GLU A 172 -0.46 11.37 -9.76
C GLU A 172 0.95 11.04 -9.34
N THR A 173 1.76 12.05 -9.07
CA THR A 173 3.08 11.91 -8.49
C THR A 173 2.99 11.65 -7.00
N PHE A 174 4.09 11.18 -6.38
CA PHE A 174 4.16 11.04 -4.92
C PHE A 174 3.91 12.38 -4.20
N ALA A 175 4.47 13.47 -4.72
CA ALA A 175 4.29 14.80 -4.14
C ALA A 175 2.82 15.26 -4.19
N GLU A 176 2.13 15.06 -5.31
CA GLU A 176 0.70 15.38 -5.46
C GLU A 176 -0.16 14.53 -4.54
N ALA A 177 0.14 13.22 -4.42
CA ALA A 177 -0.55 12.33 -3.50
C ALA A 177 -0.38 12.78 -2.04
N LEU A 178 0.84 13.14 -1.63
CA LEU A 178 1.11 13.67 -0.29
C LEU A 178 0.36 14.98 -0.03
N GLN A 179 0.41 15.92 -0.97
CA GLN A 179 -0.30 17.21 -0.84
C GLN A 179 -1.81 17.01 -0.70
N ARG A 180 -2.40 16.14 -1.52
CA ARG A 180 -3.82 15.80 -1.45
C ARG A 180 -4.17 15.13 -0.12
N TRP A 181 -3.32 14.22 0.34
CA TRP A 181 -3.51 13.54 1.63
C TRP A 181 -3.41 14.52 2.80
N LEU A 182 -2.41 15.41 2.81
CA LEU A 182 -2.25 16.43 3.85
C LEU A 182 -3.46 17.39 3.93
N LYS A 183 -4.02 17.78 2.79
CA LYS A 183 -5.25 18.60 2.75
C LYS A 183 -6.45 17.92 3.40
N THR A 184 -6.52 16.59 3.33
CA THR A 184 -7.67 15.81 3.77
C THR A 184 -7.47 15.22 5.17
N HIS A 185 -6.26 14.80 5.48
CA HIS A 185 -5.91 14.01 6.67
C HIS A 185 -4.72 14.56 7.46
N GLY A 186 -4.21 15.74 7.12
CA GLY A 186 -3.17 16.40 7.90
C GLY A 186 -3.65 16.76 9.31
N SER A 187 -2.79 16.70 10.29
CA SER A 187 -3.07 16.83 11.71
C SER A 187 -3.87 18.08 12.12
N GLU A 188 -3.77 19.16 11.36
CA GLU A 188 -4.49 20.42 11.67
C GLU A 188 -6.01 20.34 11.49
N LYS A 189 -6.52 19.36 10.71
CA LYS A 189 -7.97 19.18 10.52
C LYS A 189 -8.62 18.23 11.52
N GLN A 190 -7.86 17.39 12.22
CA GLN A 190 -8.43 16.43 13.18
C GLN A 190 -8.83 17.06 14.50
N SER A 191 -8.25 18.22 14.87
CA SER A 191 -8.64 18.96 16.06
C SER A 191 -10.07 19.57 16.00
N ARG A 192 -10.72 19.56 14.83
CA ARG A 192 -12.08 20.08 14.64
C ARG A 192 -13.19 19.04 14.79
N LEU A 193 -12.83 17.78 15.08
CA LEU A 193 -13.78 16.66 15.25
C LEU A 193 -13.80 16.13 16.70
N LYS A 194 -13.41 16.96 17.67
CA LYS A 194 -13.63 16.71 19.10
C LYS A 194 -14.80 17.56 19.60
#